data_17bd4fccac957b73c2397319f332f69c
#
_entry.id   17bd4fccac957b73c2397319f332f69c
#
_cell.length_a   1.000
_cell.length_b   1.000
_cell.length_c   1.000
_cell.angle_alpha   90.00
_cell.angle_beta   90.00
_cell.angle_gamma   90.00
#
_symmetry.space_group_name_H-M   'P 1'
#
loop_
_entity.id
_entity.type
_entity.pdbx_description
1 polymer ?
#
loop_
_entity_poly.entity_id
_entity_poly.type
_entity_poly.pdbx_seq_one_letter_code
_entity_poly.pdbx_strand_id
1 'polypeptide(L)'
;MRKIKMFFMDHWGKMTIALLTVLLIVAFAYLLMRLDSYARSTMLAYIPMYILMGAIQAIVFVGAYMFFFSGGFSKLKKNKVNSSKVNVKFTDVIGFENAKKEAMEVVDIIKDSTRVKKIGGKLVKGILLMGPPGCGKTLLAKAIATEAKMPFISIAGSEFVEVFVGVGASRVRKLFKQARKLAYTEGSCIIFIDEIDVIGRGRTFSYMGGGEETNSTQNQLLVEMDGLESTGQNIIVIAATNANEGVLDKALLRPGRFDRKIQITLPTLEEREDIFKYYLGKIKSGDDINVRKLASGTKFKSPAEIENIVKEAALISTRNKKQFVDMEDLSLAMDRVNLGLETSITMTKEEKEMTAYHEAGHAVAVYLLHPTDEIFKATIRSRGGALGFVYHTPKEELHNQNREQMLAAIMVSLGGYAAEKIKYGTTSTGVSSDFRHAMAVANSMVWNFGMGTRGFVGDFTAIPKDCMSSKLKEELNTETMEIMNTCLNKVNECLTKEWAIVEDLAQEMLKKEELTYAEVDQIFVKHGKSKVISDKEYISIKDSSDKEKSENKAEIQKPEEIKKEEQKEKEATTEEEKKQD
;
A
#
# COMPACT_ATOMS: atom_id res chain seq x y z
N MET A 1 14.95 -38.43 -53.82
CA MET A 1 14.44 -37.11 -54.25
C MET A 1 13.94 -36.22 -53.11
N ARG A 2 13.13 -36.67 -52.14
CA ARG A 2 12.63 -35.83 -51.04
C ARG A 2 13.73 -35.23 -50.13
N LYS A 3 14.79 -35.98 -49.77
CA LYS A 3 15.92 -35.50 -48.97
C LYS A 3 16.73 -34.39 -49.66
N ILE A 4 16.89 -34.48 -50.97
CA ILE A 4 17.60 -33.45 -51.76
C ILE A 4 16.77 -32.17 -51.85
N LYS A 5 15.44 -32.29 -52.02
CA LYS A 5 14.53 -31.13 -52.05
C LYS A 5 14.49 -30.40 -50.70
N MET A 6 14.53 -31.12 -49.56
CA MET A 6 14.59 -30.56 -48.21
C MET A 6 15.93 -29.85 -47.94
N PHE A 7 17.04 -30.44 -48.40
CA PHE A 7 18.37 -29.81 -48.31
C PHE A 7 18.43 -28.46 -49.07
N PHE A 8 17.84 -28.44 -50.29
CA PHE A 8 17.74 -27.21 -51.08
C PHE A 8 16.83 -26.17 -50.41
N MET A 9 15.73 -26.56 -49.79
CA MET A 9 14.84 -25.63 -49.07
C MET A 9 15.50 -25.03 -47.83
N ASP A 10 16.24 -25.83 -47.05
CA ASP A 10 16.92 -25.38 -45.85
C ASP A 10 18.14 -24.50 -46.11
N HIS A 11 18.77 -24.66 -47.30
CA HIS A 11 20.01 -23.95 -47.65
C HIS A 11 19.84 -22.93 -48.79
N TRP A 12 18.61 -22.72 -49.28
CA TRP A 12 18.31 -21.81 -50.39
C TRP A 12 18.94 -20.42 -50.22
N GLY A 13 18.78 -19.80 -49.03
CA GLY A 13 19.33 -18.47 -48.76
C GLY A 13 20.87 -18.44 -48.78
N LYS A 14 21.52 -19.49 -48.30
CA LYS A 14 23.01 -19.61 -48.35
C LYS A 14 23.51 -19.84 -49.79
N MET A 15 22.79 -20.62 -50.57
CA MET A 15 23.13 -20.88 -51.97
C MET A 15 22.92 -19.65 -52.87
N THR A 16 21.86 -18.86 -52.62
CA THR A 16 21.63 -17.62 -53.38
C THR A 16 22.69 -16.56 -53.05
N ILE A 17 23.13 -16.44 -51.78
CA ILE A 17 24.22 -15.55 -51.38
C ILE A 17 25.54 -16.00 -52.02
N ALA A 18 25.86 -17.29 -51.98
CA ALA A 18 27.06 -17.83 -52.61
C ALA A 18 27.07 -17.62 -54.12
N LEU A 19 25.95 -17.80 -54.82
CA LEU A 19 25.81 -17.54 -56.23
C LEU A 19 26.00 -16.07 -56.59
N LEU A 20 25.40 -15.17 -55.81
CA LEU A 20 25.56 -13.72 -55.97
C LEU A 20 26.99 -13.26 -55.74
N THR A 21 27.69 -13.80 -54.74
CA THR A 21 29.10 -13.47 -54.48
C THR A 21 30.01 -13.95 -55.64
N VAL A 22 29.79 -15.15 -56.17
CA VAL A 22 30.53 -15.63 -57.34
C VAL A 22 30.28 -14.76 -58.57
N LEU A 23 29.01 -14.39 -58.83
CA LEU A 23 28.65 -13.49 -59.91
C LEU A 23 29.30 -12.10 -59.80
N LEU A 24 29.38 -11.54 -58.61
CA LEU A 24 30.05 -10.29 -58.31
C LEU A 24 31.55 -10.36 -58.56
N ILE A 25 32.20 -11.45 -58.14
CA ILE A 25 33.63 -11.69 -58.37
C ILE A 25 33.94 -11.81 -59.89
N VAL A 26 33.11 -12.55 -60.63
CA VAL A 26 33.26 -12.71 -62.07
C VAL A 26 33.05 -11.36 -62.78
N ALA A 27 32.02 -10.60 -62.41
CA ALA A 27 31.77 -9.26 -62.97
C ALA A 27 32.91 -8.30 -62.69
N PHE A 28 33.48 -8.33 -61.47
CA PHE A 28 34.63 -7.51 -61.10
C PHE A 28 35.90 -7.91 -61.87
N ALA A 29 36.17 -9.19 -62.05
CA ALA A 29 37.29 -9.69 -62.86
C ALA A 29 37.14 -9.28 -64.33
N TYR A 30 35.93 -9.37 -64.90
CA TYR A 30 35.63 -8.91 -66.26
C TYR A 30 35.86 -7.41 -66.44
N LEU A 31 35.45 -6.58 -65.47
CA LEU A 31 35.69 -5.12 -65.45
C LEU A 31 37.20 -4.83 -65.40
N LEU A 32 37.96 -5.52 -64.53
CA LEU A 32 39.42 -5.36 -64.42
C LEU A 32 40.13 -5.71 -65.74
N MET A 33 39.64 -6.70 -66.52
CA MET A 33 40.23 -7.06 -67.85
C MET A 33 40.02 -5.98 -68.91
N ARG A 34 39.00 -5.12 -68.78
CA ARG A 34 38.71 -4.03 -69.71
C ARG A 34 39.45 -2.70 -69.38
N LEU A 35 40.14 -2.61 -68.24
CA LEU A 35 40.90 -1.41 -67.88
C LEU A 35 42.29 -1.44 -68.49
N ASP A 36 42.85 -0.23 -68.79
CA ASP A 36 44.23 -0.07 -69.22
C ASP A 36 45.22 -0.60 -68.18
N SER A 37 46.42 -0.98 -68.65
CA SER A 37 47.43 -1.61 -67.76
C SER A 37 47.80 -0.75 -66.55
N TYR A 38 47.83 0.57 -66.68
CA TYR A 38 48.08 1.51 -65.58
C TYR A 38 46.93 1.54 -64.58
N ALA A 39 45.70 1.69 -65.07
CA ALA A 39 44.50 1.71 -64.22
C ALA A 39 44.30 0.38 -63.49
N ARG A 40 44.64 -0.75 -64.15
CA ARG A 40 44.59 -2.09 -63.54
C ARG A 40 45.58 -2.27 -62.41
N SER A 41 46.85 -1.83 -62.62
CA SER A 41 47.86 -1.94 -61.59
C SER A 41 47.56 -1.06 -60.35
N THR A 42 47.03 0.15 -60.59
CA THR A 42 46.62 1.02 -59.49
C THR A 42 45.41 0.48 -58.73
N MET A 43 44.39 -0.03 -59.40
CA MET A 43 43.25 -0.66 -58.71
C MET A 43 43.68 -1.90 -57.90
N LEU A 44 44.53 -2.75 -58.46
CA LEU A 44 45.05 -3.93 -57.74
C LEU A 44 45.87 -3.56 -56.50
N ALA A 45 46.61 -2.45 -56.56
CA ALA A 45 47.38 -1.94 -55.44
C ALA A 45 46.52 -1.43 -54.27
N TYR A 46 45.30 -0.91 -54.56
CA TYR A 46 44.39 -0.43 -53.55
C TYR A 46 43.43 -1.51 -52.99
N ILE A 47 43.27 -2.67 -53.66
CA ILE A 47 42.41 -3.77 -53.18
C ILE A 47 42.70 -4.18 -51.74
N PRO A 48 43.96 -4.39 -51.28
CA PRO A 48 44.26 -4.77 -49.92
C PRO A 48 43.78 -3.72 -48.91
N MET A 49 43.93 -2.43 -49.26
CA MET A 49 43.49 -1.33 -48.41
C MET A 49 41.94 -1.26 -48.27
N TYR A 50 41.21 -1.47 -49.37
CA TYR A 50 39.72 -1.53 -49.34
C TYR A 50 39.20 -2.76 -48.58
N ILE A 51 39.87 -3.90 -48.71
CA ILE A 51 39.54 -5.12 -47.95
C ILE A 51 39.78 -4.86 -46.44
N LEU A 52 40.90 -4.24 -46.08
CA LEU A 52 41.22 -3.92 -44.69
C LEU A 52 40.18 -2.93 -44.11
N MET A 53 39.88 -1.84 -44.83
CA MET A 53 38.83 -0.90 -44.42
C MET A 53 37.45 -1.52 -44.26
N GLY A 54 37.06 -2.39 -45.22
CA GLY A 54 35.80 -3.13 -45.14
C GLY A 54 35.74 -4.10 -43.95
N ALA A 55 36.88 -4.76 -43.64
CA ALA A 55 36.96 -5.63 -42.46
C ALA A 55 36.84 -4.82 -41.17
N ILE A 56 37.50 -3.67 -41.06
CA ILE A 56 37.36 -2.77 -39.89
C ILE A 56 35.94 -2.26 -39.74
N GLN A 57 35.30 -1.82 -40.84
CA GLN A 57 33.89 -1.41 -40.82
C GLN A 57 32.95 -2.55 -40.36
N ALA A 58 33.18 -3.76 -40.88
CA ALA A 58 32.37 -4.92 -40.49
C ALA A 58 32.54 -5.27 -39.01
N ILE A 59 33.77 -5.20 -38.47
CA ILE A 59 34.06 -5.43 -37.05
C ILE A 59 33.37 -4.35 -36.18
N VAL A 60 33.48 -3.08 -36.56
CA VAL A 60 32.83 -1.97 -35.84
C VAL A 60 31.30 -2.12 -35.90
N PHE A 61 30.74 -2.46 -37.06
CA PHE A 61 29.30 -2.66 -37.23
C PHE A 61 28.79 -3.86 -36.42
N VAL A 62 29.48 -5.01 -36.49
CA VAL A 62 29.14 -6.19 -35.68
C VAL A 62 29.32 -5.91 -34.20
N GLY A 63 30.39 -5.20 -33.82
CA GLY A 63 30.61 -4.76 -32.44
C GLY A 63 29.50 -3.83 -31.94
N ALA A 64 29.13 -2.84 -32.73
CA ALA A 64 28.02 -1.94 -32.44
C ALA A 64 26.69 -2.70 -32.38
N TYR A 65 26.43 -3.56 -33.36
CA TYR A 65 25.24 -4.42 -33.36
C TYR A 65 25.17 -5.33 -32.11
N MET A 66 26.26 -6.00 -31.78
CA MET A 66 26.34 -6.78 -30.53
C MET A 66 26.19 -5.92 -29.30
N PHE A 67 26.74 -4.71 -29.27
CA PHE A 67 26.59 -3.79 -28.16
C PHE A 67 25.14 -3.28 -28.00
N PHE A 68 24.50 -2.85 -29.09
CA PHE A 68 23.14 -2.32 -29.06
C PHE A 68 22.06 -3.41 -28.97
N PHE A 69 22.19 -4.53 -29.70
CA PHE A 69 21.11 -5.53 -29.81
C PHE A 69 21.29 -6.79 -28.95
N SER A 70 22.50 -7.17 -28.56
CA SER A 70 22.71 -8.35 -27.68
C SER A 70 22.71 -8.04 -26.19
N GLY A 71 22.25 -6.84 -25.79
CA GLY A 71 21.96 -6.51 -24.41
C GLY A 71 23.13 -6.02 -23.58
N GLY A 72 24.05 -5.22 -24.17
CA GLY A 72 25.09 -4.51 -23.44
C GLY A 72 24.57 -3.60 -22.35
N PHE A 73 23.34 -3.08 -22.48
CA PHE A 73 22.65 -2.29 -21.47
C PHE A 73 21.87 -3.10 -20.43
N SER A 74 21.59 -4.38 -20.65
CA SER A 74 20.81 -5.19 -19.72
C SER A 74 21.65 -6.03 -18.78
N LYS A 75 22.62 -5.41 -18.10
CA LYS A 75 23.14 -6.02 -16.88
C LYS A 75 22.08 -5.83 -15.81
N LEU A 76 21.19 -6.82 -15.64
CA LEU A 76 20.48 -6.96 -14.37
C LEU A 76 21.54 -6.83 -13.29
N LYS A 77 21.47 -5.77 -12.48
CA LYS A 77 22.29 -5.67 -11.27
C LYS A 77 22.16 -7.02 -10.59
N LYS A 78 23.28 -7.70 -10.41
CA LYS A 78 23.33 -8.97 -9.69
C LYS A 78 22.98 -8.73 -8.22
N ASN A 79 21.71 -8.40 -7.94
CA ASN A 79 21.18 -8.50 -6.61
C ASN A 79 20.92 -9.99 -6.32
N LYS A 80 22.03 -10.74 -6.33
CA LYS A 80 22.09 -12.08 -5.80
C LYS A 80 21.94 -11.95 -4.29
N VAL A 81 20.73 -11.78 -3.81
CA VAL A 81 20.48 -11.99 -2.39
C VAL A 81 20.55 -13.51 -2.20
N ASN A 82 21.73 -14.00 -1.79
CA ASN A 82 21.86 -15.39 -1.40
C ASN A 82 20.87 -15.66 -0.27
N SER A 83 20.16 -16.78 -0.31
CA SER A 83 19.26 -17.26 0.75
C SER A 83 19.92 -17.26 2.14
N SER A 84 21.23 -17.48 2.20
CA SER A 84 22.03 -17.39 3.41
C SER A 84 22.16 -15.98 4.00
N LYS A 85 21.74 -14.92 3.28
CA LYS A 85 21.75 -13.51 3.75
C LYS A 85 20.36 -12.97 4.10
N VAL A 86 19.28 -13.71 3.79
CA VAL A 86 17.93 -13.35 4.20
C VAL A 86 17.65 -14.06 5.52
N ASN A 87 17.99 -13.41 6.63
CA ASN A 87 17.77 -13.96 7.98
C ASN A 87 16.61 -13.21 8.67
N VAL A 88 15.48 -13.11 7.97
CA VAL A 88 14.24 -12.52 8.50
C VAL A 88 13.32 -13.65 8.96
N LYS A 89 12.98 -13.65 10.23
CA LYS A 89 12.05 -14.65 10.83
C LYS A 89 10.64 -14.08 10.90
N PHE A 90 9.63 -14.91 11.06
CA PHE A 90 8.26 -14.45 11.34
C PHE A 90 8.14 -13.63 12.63
N THR A 91 9.06 -13.83 13.58
CA THR A 91 9.17 -13.01 14.80
C THR A 91 9.57 -11.57 14.54
N ASP A 92 10.21 -11.28 13.39
CA ASP A 92 10.60 -9.93 12.99
C ASP A 92 9.45 -9.17 12.31
N VAL A 93 8.38 -9.88 11.94
CA VAL A 93 7.12 -9.32 11.41
C VAL A 93 6.20 -9.08 12.60
N ILE A 94 6.14 -7.85 13.08
CA ILE A 94 5.33 -7.48 14.24
C ILE A 94 3.91 -7.17 13.81
N GLY A 95 2.91 -7.69 14.53
CA GLY A 95 1.50 -7.58 14.16
C GLY A 95 1.10 -8.51 13.01
N PHE A 96 -0.03 -8.24 12.38
CA PHE A 96 -0.56 -8.95 11.21
C PHE A 96 -0.76 -10.45 11.42
N GLU A 97 -1.30 -10.84 12.58
CA GLU A 97 -1.42 -12.25 12.95
C GLU A 97 -2.17 -13.11 11.92
N ASN A 98 -3.22 -12.56 11.30
CA ASN A 98 -3.96 -13.25 10.25
C ASN A 98 -3.10 -13.48 9.00
N ALA A 99 -2.40 -12.45 8.53
CA ALA A 99 -1.52 -12.56 7.36
C ALA A 99 -0.32 -13.51 7.65
N LYS A 100 0.22 -13.47 8.87
CA LYS A 100 1.26 -14.42 9.30
C LYS A 100 0.75 -15.86 9.32
N LYS A 101 -0.47 -16.09 9.82
CA LYS A 101 -1.08 -17.41 9.85
C LYS A 101 -1.27 -17.97 8.44
N GLU A 102 -1.85 -17.18 7.52
CA GLU A 102 -1.98 -17.58 6.11
C GLU A 102 -0.61 -17.83 5.45
N ALA A 103 0.39 -17.00 5.75
CA ALA A 103 1.75 -17.19 5.24
C ALA A 103 2.41 -18.47 5.79
N MET A 104 2.18 -18.81 7.06
CA MET A 104 2.67 -20.08 7.66
C MET A 104 2.01 -21.29 7.02
N GLU A 105 0.69 -21.26 6.78
CA GLU A 105 -0.02 -22.33 6.06
C GLU A 105 0.60 -22.57 4.68
N VAL A 106 0.94 -21.49 3.97
CA VAL A 106 1.62 -21.58 2.68
C VAL A 106 3.01 -22.22 2.83
N VAL A 107 3.78 -21.83 3.85
CA VAL A 107 5.10 -22.42 4.12
C VAL A 107 4.97 -23.92 4.39
N ASP A 108 3.98 -24.35 5.15
CA ASP A 108 3.74 -25.76 5.45
C ASP A 108 3.36 -26.55 4.19
N ILE A 109 2.51 -26.01 3.32
CA ILE A 109 2.18 -26.59 2.00
C ILE A 109 3.44 -26.74 1.14
N ILE A 110 4.33 -25.74 1.16
CA ILE A 110 5.59 -25.75 0.41
C ILE A 110 6.53 -26.83 0.95
N LYS A 111 6.69 -26.93 2.28
CA LYS A 111 7.55 -27.93 2.95
C LYS A 111 7.05 -29.35 2.70
N ASP A 112 5.75 -29.57 2.71
CA ASP A 112 5.14 -30.92 2.56
C ASP A 112 4.52 -31.14 1.17
N SER A 113 5.21 -30.69 0.14
CA SER A 113 4.76 -30.78 -1.27
C SER A 113 4.47 -32.23 -1.74
N THR A 114 5.14 -33.21 -1.15
CA THR A 114 4.93 -34.63 -1.45
C THR A 114 3.58 -35.15 -0.92
N ARG A 115 3.16 -34.72 0.24
CA ARG A 115 1.87 -35.07 0.84
C ARG A 115 0.71 -34.44 0.06
N VAL A 116 0.86 -33.16 -0.32
CA VAL A 116 -0.13 -32.46 -1.15
C VAL A 116 -0.37 -33.22 -2.47
N LYS A 117 0.70 -33.64 -3.15
CA LYS A 117 0.59 -34.42 -4.39
C LYS A 117 -0.06 -35.78 -4.19
N LYS A 118 0.24 -36.49 -3.06
CA LYS A 118 -0.36 -37.80 -2.76
C LYS A 118 -1.87 -37.74 -2.55
N ILE A 119 -2.37 -36.63 -2.02
CA ILE A 119 -3.82 -36.39 -1.81
C ILE A 119 -4.51 -35.87 -3.09
N GLY A 120 -3.74 -35.60 -4.17
CA GLY A 120 -4.28 -35.04 -5.44
C GLY A 120 -4.40 -33.52 -5.43
N GLY A 121 -3.83 -32.84 -4.43
CA GLY A 121 -3.80 -31.37 -4.36
C GLY A 121 -2.82 -30.76 -5.37
N LYS A 122 -3.12 -29.53 -5.80
CA LYS A 122 -2.21 -28.74 -6.62
C LYS A 122 -1.27 -27.93 -5.76
N LEU A 123 0.00 -27.86 -6.13
CA LEU A 123 0.98 -27.01 -5.44
C LEU A 123 0.69 -25.53 -5.72
N VAL A 124 0.84 -24.71 -4.69
CA VAL A 124 0.78 -23.24 -4.81
C VAL A 124 1.98 -22.77 -5.61
N LYS A 125 1.75 -22.04 -6.69
CA LYS A 125 2.79 -21.50 -7.58
C LYS A 125 2.96 -20.01 -7.44
N GLY A 126 1.88 -19.30 -7.15
CA GLY A 126 1.86 -17.87 -7.03
C GLY A 126 1.14 -17.40 -5.79
N ILE A 127 1.77 -16.46 -5.08
CA ILE A 127 1.24 -15.80 -3.89
C ILE A 127 1.20 -14.31 -4.19
N LEU A 128 0.06 -13.68 -3.97
CA LEU A 128 -0.10 -12.24 -4.13
C LEU A 128 -0.29 -11.61 -2.74
N LEU A 129 0.66 -10.76 -2.34
CA LEU A 129 0.59 -9.95 -1.14
C LEU A 129 -0.02 -8.60 -1.49
N MET A 130 -1.20 -8.30 -0.96
CA MET A 130 -1.91 -7.04 -1.22
C MET A 130 -2.04 -6.23 0.06
N GLY A 131 -1.94 -4.92 -0.05
CA GLY A 131 -2.17 -4.02 1.08
C GLY A 131 -1.48 -2.67 0.96
N PRO A 132 -1.70 -1.76 1.92
CA PRO A 132 -1.13 -0.42 1.91
C PRO A 132 0.40 -0.42 1.90
N PRO A 133 1.04 0.66 1.40
CA PRO A 133 2.49 0.80 1.46
C PRO A 133 2.98 0.84 2.92
N GLY A 134 4.21 0.37 3.13
CA GLY A 134 4.80 0.38 4.47
C GLY A 134 4.32 -0.68 5.46
N CYS A 135 3.40 -1.59 5.06
CA CYS A 135 2.87 -2.66 5.91
C CYS A 135 3.71 -3.95 5.89
N GLY A 136 4.95 -3.91 5.43
CA GLY A 136 5.88 -5.03 5.57
C GLY A 136 5.71 -6.18 4.57
N LYS A 137 5.04 -6.00 3.41
CA LYS A 137 4.88 -7.02 2.36
C LYS A 137 6.20 -7.68 1.96
N THR A 138 7.21 -6.88 1.69
CA THR A 138 8.57 -7.36 1.34
C THR A 138 9.23 -8.09 2.50
N LEU A 139 8.97 -7.66 3.74
CA LEU A 139 9.48 -8.32 4.95
C LEU A 139 8.82 -9.70 5.14
N LEU A 140 7.51 -9.80 4.96
CA LEU A 140 6.76 -11.06 5.03
C LEU A 140 7.23 -12.05 3.95
N ALA A 141 7.45 -11.59 2.71
CA ALA A 141 7.99 -12.44 1.64
C ALA A 141 9.37 -13.01 1.99
N LYS A 142 10.24 -12.20 2.62
CA LYS A 142 11.54 -12.66 3.12
C LYS A 142 11.40 -13.66 4.26
N ALA A 143 10.46 -13.45 5.19
CA ALA A 143 10.18 -14.38 6.29
C ALA A 143 9.71 -15.74 5.75
N ILE A 144 8.80 -15.74 4.76
CA ILE A 144 8.37 -16.97 4.05
C ILE A 144 9.58 -17.71 3.47
N ALA A 145 10.48 -17.00 2.79
CA ALA A 145 11.66 -17.61 2.15
C ALA A 145 12.63 -18.19 3.18
N THR A 146 12.85 -17.50 4.29
CA THR A 146 13.72 -17.95 5.39
C THR A 146 13.15 -19.21 6.04
N GLU A 147 11.86 -19.20 6.34
CA GLU A 147 11.18 -20.33 7.01
C GLU A 147 11.06 -21.55 6.08
N ALA A 148 10.79 -21.32 4.79
CA ALA A 148 10.80 -22.39 3.78
C ALA A 148 12.21 -22.88 3.42
N LYS A 149 13.27 -22.21 3.89
CA LYS A 149 14.69 -22.47 3.56
C LYS A 149 14.95 -22.49 2.05
N MET A 150 14.32 -21.58 1.32
CA MET A 150 14.42 -21.50 -0.15
C MET A 150 15.27 -20.31 -0.59
N PRO A 151 16.06 -20.45 -1.66
CA PRO A 151 16.74 -19.32 -2.29
C PRO A 151 15.73 -18.24 -2.72
N PHE A 152 16.10 -16.98 -2.54
CA PHE A 152 15.24 -15.84 -2.77
C PHE A 152 15.86 -14.88 -3.82
N ILE A 153 15.11 -14.63 -4.89
CA ILE A 153 15.46 -13.63 -5.91
C ILE A 153 14.42 -12.51 -5.80
N SER A 154 14.87 -11.28 -5.60
CA SER A 154 13.99 -10.10 -5.53
C SER A 154 14.23 -9.19 -6.72
N ILE A 155 13.13 -8.68 -7.29
CA ILE A 155 13.11 -7.71 -8.38
C ILE A 155 11.93 -6.75 -8.19
N ALA A 156 12.09 -5.49 -8.56
CA ALA A 156 10.98 -4.55 -8.60
C ALA A 156 10.26 -4.61 -9.96
N GLY A 157 8.94 -4.44 -9.96
CA GLY A 157 8.13 -4.40 -11.19
C GLY A 157 8.59 -3.31 -12.16
N SER A 158 9.06 -2.19 -11.64
CA SER A 158 9.64 -1.10 -12.43
C SER A 158 10.91 -1.49 -13.20
N GLU A 159 11.65 -2.51 -12.75
CA GLU A 159 12.83 -3.00 -13.48
C GLU A 159 12.48 -3.70 -14.81
N PHE A 160 11.22 -4.06 -15.02
CA PHE A 160 10.75 -4.65 -16.29
C PHE A 160 10.30 -3.62 -17.31
N VAL A 161 10.08 -2.37 -16.90
CA VAL A 161 9.64 -1.29 -17.79
C VAL A 161 10.84 -0.62 -18.43
N GLU A 162 10.86 -0.57 -19.76
CA GLU A 162 11.92 0.06 -20.55
C GLU A 162 11.31 0.79 -21.74
N VAL A 163 12.08 1.68 -22.35
CA VAL A 163 11.63 2.45 -23.51
C VAL A 163 11.60 1.59 -24.79
N PHE A 164 12.43 0.53 -24.84
CA PHE A 164 12.56 -0.33 -26.03
C PHE A 164 11.68 -1.57 -25.94
N VAL A 165 10.85 -1.78 -26.96
CA VAL A 165 9.92 -2.92 -27.06
C VAL A 165 10.66 -4.27 -26.96
N GLY A 166 10.15 -5.17 -26.12
CA GLY A 166 10.66 -6.53 -25.95
C GLY A 166 11.82 -6.68 -24.95
N VAL A 167 12.37 -5.59 -24.39
CA VAL A 167 13.41 -5.66 -23.36
C VAL A 167 12.84 -6.19 -22.05
N GLY A 168 11.66 -5.73 -21.64
CA GLY A 168 10.96 -6.21 -20.45
C GLY A 168 10.67 -7.71 -20.51
N ALA A 169 10.12 -8.19 -21.61
CA ALA A 169 9.88 -9.63 -21.83
C ALA A 169 11.19 -10.45 -21.80
N SER A 170 12.29 -9.90 -22.32
CA SER A 170 13.61 -10.55 -22.24
C SER A 170 14.12 -10.63 -20.78
N ARG A 171 13.86 -9.60 -19.95
CA ARG A 171 14.22 -9.62 -18.52
C ARG A 171 13.41 -10.66 -17.76
N VAL A 172 12.11 -10.78 -18.03
CA VAL A 172 11.27 -11.85 -17.45
C VAL A 172 11.86 -13.22 -17.76
N ARG A 173 12.18 -13.51 -19.04
CA ARG A 173 12.82 -14.78 -19.41
C ARG A 173 14.14 -15.03 -18.70
N LYS A 174 14.99 -14.00 -18.54
CA LYS A 174 16.27 -14.10 -17.83
C LYS A 174 16.07 -14.40 -16.35
N LEU A 175 15.10 -13.75 -15.71
CA LEU A 175 14.75 -13.98 -14.30
C LEU A 175 14.31 -15.43 -14.05
N PHE A 176 13.35 -15.93 -14.84
CA PHE A 176 12.87 -17.30 -14.70
C PHE A 176 13.94 -18.34 -15.06
N LYS A 177 14.81 -18.06 -16.06
CA LYS A 177 15.98 -18.90 -16.35
C LYS A 177 16.94 -18.98 -15.17
N GLN A 178 17.19 -17.87 -14.47
CA GLN A 178 18.00 -17.85 -13.26
C GLN A 178 17.36 -18.63 -12.13
N ALA A 179 16.05 -18.46 -11.91
CA ALA A 179 15.28 -19.21 -10.89
C ALA A 179 15.30 -20.71 -11.16
N ARG A 180 15.12 -21.16 -12.42
CA ARG A 180 15.23 -22.57 -12.81
C ARG A 180 16.64 -23.13 -12.53
N LYS A 181 17.69 -22.33 -12.77
CA LYS A 181 19.05 -22.75 -12.46
C LYS A 181 19.24 -22.94 -10.94
N LEU A 182 18.73 -22.03 -10.12
CA LEU A 182 18.79 -22.16 -8.66
C LEU A 182 17.93 -23.33 -8.17
N ALA A 183 16.73 -23.49 -8.68
CA ALA A 183 15.86 -24.60 -8.33
C ALA A 183 16.49 -25.97 -8.71
N TYR A 184 17.26 -26.02 -9.79
CA TYR A 184 17.99 -27.23 -10.17
C TYR A 184 19.14 -27.53 -9.19
N THR A 185 19.88 -26.51 -8.71
CA THR A 185 21.03 -26.69 -7.82
C THR A 185 20.64 -26.87 -6.37
N GLU A 186 19.60 -26.17 -5.90
CA GLU A 186 19.19 -26.11 -4.48
C GLU A 186 17.81 -26.78 -4.23
N GLY A 187 17.20 -27.38 -5.25
CA GLY A 187 15.92 -28.10 -5.19
C GLY A 187 14.68 -27.21 -5.26
N SER A 188 14.81 -25.90 -5.01
CA SER A 188 13.68 -24.95 -5.01
C SER A 188 14.16 -23.50 -5.18
N CYS A 189 13.22 -22.58 -5.47
CA CYS A 189 13.53 -21.15 -5.55
C CYS A 189 12.25 -20.31 -5.36
N ILE A 190 12.38 -19.18 -4.66
CA ILE A 190 11.34 -18.14 -4.59
C ILE A 190 11.75 -16.95 -5.45
N ILE A 191 10.85 -16.51 -6.33
CA ILE A 191 10.92 -15.25 -7.07
C ILE A 191 10.01 -14.26 -6.36
N PHE A 192 10.53 -13.14 -5.92
CA PHE A 192 9.74 -12.04 -5.37
C PHE A 192 9.71 -10.87 -6.35
N ILE A 193 8.51 -10.44 -6.70
CA ILE A 193 8.28 -9.28 -7.58
C ILE A 193 7.56 -8.21 -6.75
N ASP A 194 8.28 -7.15 -6.42
CA ASP A 194 7.67 -6.01 -5.72
C ASP A 194 6.98 -5.09 -6.73
N GLU A 195 5.94 -4.40 -6.30
CA GLU A 195 5.17 -3.46 -7.14
C GLU A 195 4.71 -4.08 -8.48
N ILE A 196 4.11 -5.28 -8.41
CA ILE A 196 3.63 -6.00 -9.61
C ILE A 196 2.61 -5.18 -10.42
N ASP A 197 1.91 -4.24 -9.79
CA ASP A 197 0.92 -3.37 -10.44
C ASP A 197 1.53 -2.47 -11.52
N VAL A 198 2.83 -2.24 -11.52
CA VAL A 198 3.52 -1.51 -12.60
C VAL A 198 3.39 -2.23 -13.95
N ILE A 199 3.45 -3.56 -13.95
CA ILE A 199 3.33 -4.41 -15.16
C ILE A 199 2.04 -5.22 -15.21
N GLY A 200 1.30 -5.28 -14.10
CA GLY A 200 0.11 -6.15 -13.93
C GLY A 200 -1.22 -5.44 -14.05
N ARG A 201 -1.27 -4.17 -14.41
CA ARG A 201 -2.54 -3.43 -14.58
C ARG A 201 -3.37 -3.99 -15.73
N GLY A 202 -4.69 -3.85 -15.61
CA GLY A 202 -5.63 -4.19 -16.67
C GLY A 202 -5.27 -3.48 -17.98
N ARG A 203 -5.46 -4.17 -19.08
CA ARG A 203 -5.05 -3.70 -20.43
C ARG A 203 -5.75 -2.40 -20.78
N THR A 204 -4.99 -1.33 -20.92
CA THR A 204 -5.45 -0.05 -21.47
C THR A 204 -4.94 0.10 -22.89
N PHE A 205 -5.84 0.37 -23.83
CA PHE A 205 -5.47 0.81 -25.16
C PHE A 205 -4.93 2.23 -25.07
N SER A 206 -3.60 2.38 -25.07
CA SER A 206 -2.97 3.69 -25.13
C SER A 206 -2.55 3.97 -26.57
N TYR A 207 -3.08 5.05 -27.13
CA TYR A 207 -2.74 5.52 -28.48
C TYR A 207 -1.28 6.02 -28.60
N MET A 208 -0.52 6.10 -27.52
CA MET A 208 0.86 6.63 -27.46
C MET A 208 1.96 5.57 -27.20
N GLY A 209 1.78 4.33 -27.61
CA GLY A 209 2.89 3.34 -27.69
C GLY A 209 3.42 2.75 -26.37
N GLY A 210 3.16 3.36 -25.21
CA GLY A 210 3.66 2.85 -23.92
C GLY A 210 2.91 1.62 -23.37
N GLY A 211 1.72 1.32 -23.89
CA GLY A 211 0.90 0.18 -23.46
C GLY A 211 1.33 -1.16 -24.05
N GLU A 212 1.95 -1.17 -25.23
CA GLU A 212 2.33 -2.41 -25.93
C GLU A 212 3.48 -3.14 -25.25
N GLU A 213 4.46 -2.41 -24.71
CA GLU A 213 5.58 -3.03 -24.02
C GLU A 213 5.17 -3.64 -22.68
N THR A 214 4.36 -2.95 -21.91
CA THR A 214 3.82 -3.45 -20.63
C THR A 214 3.00 -4.71 -20.88
N ASN A 215 2.14 -4.72 -21.91
CA ASN A 215 1.35 -5.88 -22.30
C ASN A 215 2.24 -7.07 -22.77
N SER A 216 3.32 -6.79 -23.51
CA SER A 216 4.28 -7.83 -23.95
C SER A 216 5.00 -8.45 -22.75
N THR A 217 5.43 -7.64 -21.81
CA THR A 217 6.09 -8.06 -20.56
C THR A 217 5.15 -8.88 -19.69
N GLN A 218 3.92 -8.43 -19.52
CA GLN A 218 2.87 -9.15 -18.78
C GLN A 218 2.56 -10.51 -19.43
N ASN A 219 2.36 -10.54 -20.75
CA ASN A 219 2.12 -11.80 -21.47
C ASN A 219 3.29 -12.78 -21.29
N GLN A 220 4.54 -12.29 -21.31
CA GLN A 220 5.71 -13.13 -21.05
C GLN A 220 5.72 -13.66 -19.61
N LEU A 221 5.34 -12.86 -18.62
CA LEU A 221 5.22 -13.30 -17.23
C LEU A 221 4.19 -14.43 -17.11
N LEU A 222 3.03 -14.28 -17.75
CA LEU A 222 1.98 -15.30 -17.77
C LEU A 222 2.47 -16.61 -18.38
N VAL A 223 3.17 -16.53 -19.51
CA VAL A 223 3.77 -17.72 -20.19
C VAL A 223 4.78 -18.42 -19.28
N GLU A 224 5.65 -17.66 -18.60
CA GLU A 224 6.66 -18.25 -17.71
C GLU A 224 6.02 -18.89 -16.47
N MET A 225 4.95 -18.29 -15.90
CA MET A 225 4.20 -18.86 -14.79
C MET A 225 3.46 -20.15 -15.19
N ASP A 226 2.80 -20.15 -16.34
CA ASP A 226 2.13 -21.36 -16.87
C ASP A 226 3.16 -22.47 -17.13
N GLY A 227 4.36 -22.12 -17.61
CA GLY A 227 5.47 -23.04 -17.85
C GLY A 227 6.07 -23.70 -16.59
N LEU A 228 5.80 -23.19 -15.40
CA LEU A 228 6.26 -23.80 -14.14
C LEU A 228 5.61 -25.16 -13.86
N GLU A 229 4.44 -25.46 -14.46
CA GLU A 229 3.73 -26.71 -14.28
C GLU A 229 4.45 -27.90 -14.95
N SER A 230 5.01 -27.66 -16.11
CA SER A 230 5.61 -28.72 -16.96
C SER A 230 7.02 -29.13 -16.53
N THR A 231 7.72 -28.31 -15.76
CA THR A 231 9.15 -28.52 -15.45
C THR A 231 9.42 -29.36 -14.22
N GLY A 232 8.40 -29.65 -13.39
CA GLY A 232 8.57 -30.41 -12.14
C GLY A 232 9.45 -29.72 -11.07
N GLN A 233 9.94 -28.50 -11.36
CA GLN A 233 10.80 -27.72 -10.47
C GLN A 233 9.95 -26.95 -9.45
N ASN A 234 10.40 -26.91 -8.19
CA ASN A 234 9.70 -26.21 -7.11
C ASN A 234 10.08 -24.72 -7.12
N ILE A 235 9.44 -23.95 -8.02
CA ILE A 235 9.59 -22.50 -8.10
C ILE A 235 8.28 -21.85 -7.69
N ILE A 236 8.36 -20.88 -6.79
CA ILE A 236 7.22 -20.13 -6.27
C ILE A 236 7.42 -18.66 -6.59
N VAL A 237 6.39 -18.02 -7.13
CA VAL A 237 6.38 -16.58 -7.41
C VAL A 237 5.57 -15.88 -6.34
N ILE A 238 6.19 -14.98 -5.59
CA ILE A 238 5.51 -14.10 -4.64
C ILE A 238 5.50 -12.71 -5.26
N ALA A 239 4.35 -12.13 -5.43
CA ALA A 239 4.20 -10.75 -5.89
C ALA A 239 3.64 -9.87 -4.79
N ALA A 240 4.06 -8.61 -4.73
CA ALA A 240 3.51 -7.61 -3.83
C ALA A 240 2.92 -6.44 -4.62
N THR A 241 1.81 -5.90 -4.15
CA THR A 241 1.15 -4.73 -4.74
C THR A 241 0.51 -3.84 -3.69
N ASN A 242 0.47 -2.55 -3.97
CA ASN A 242 -0.31 -1.57 -3.22
C ASN A 242 -1.69 -1.33 -3.84
N ALA A 243 -1.92 -1.84 -5.05
CA ALA A 243 -3.18 -1.66 -5.76
C ALA A 243 -4.25 -2.65 -5.25
N ASN A 244 -5.50 -2.23 -5.35
CA ASN A 244 -6.64 -3.10 -5.13
C ASN A 244 -6.73 -4.16 -6.24
N GLU A 245 -7.33 -5.31 -5.94
CA GLU A 245 -7.49 -6.43 -6.88
C GLU A 245 -8.11 -6.02 -8.22
N GLY A 246 -9.08 -5.10 -8.20
CA GLY A 246 -9.77 -4.62 -9.41
C GLY A 246 -8.88 -3.86 -10.40
N VAL A 247 -7.70 -3.41 -9.98
CA VAL A 247 -6.73 -2.72 -10.85
C VAL A 247 -5.87 -3.71 -11.64
N LEU A 248 -5.67 -4.93 -11.10
CA LEU A 248 -4.85 -5.96 -11.73
C LEU A 248 -5.60 -6.68 -12.85
N ASP A 249 -4.86 -7.11 -13.86
CA ASP A 249 -5.41 -7.93 -14.94
C ASP A 249 -5.91 -9.27 -14.38
N LYS A 250 -7.18 -9.57 -14.66
CA LYS A 250 -7.83 -10.83 -14.27
C LYS A 250 -7.06 -12.07 -14.73
N ALA A 251 -6.26 -11.96 -15.79
CA ALA A 251 -5.43 -13.06 -16.26
C ALA A 251 -4.35 -13.47 -15.24
N LEU A 252 -3.79 -12.53 -14.48
CA LEU A 252 -2.83 -12.83 -13.40
C LEU A 252 -3.47 -13.59 -12.22
N LEU A 253 -4.75 -13.33 -11.99
CA LEU A 253 -5.51 -13.85 -10.85
C LEU A 253 -6.19 -15.20 -11.13
N ARG A 254 -5.98 -15.77 -12.33
CA ARG A 254 -6.54 -17.09 -12.68
C ARG A 254 -5.83 -18.22 -11.92
N PRO A 255 -6.56 -19.31 -11.56
CA PRO A 255 -5.96 -20.48 -10.96
C PRO A 255 -4.77 -21.02 -11.76
N GLY A 256 -3.71 -21.41 -11.07
CA GLY A 256 -2.43 -21.84 -11.66
C GLY A 256 -1.41 -20.71 -11.79
N ARG A 257 -1.76 -19.45 -11.45
CA ARG A 257 -0.89 -18.27 -11.45
C ARG A 257 -0.78 -17.72 -10.05
N PHE A 258 -1.47 -16.62 -9.70
CA PHE A 258 -1.53 -16.14 -8.32
C PHE A 258 -2.74 -16.77 -7.61
N ASP A 259 -2.55 -18.00 -7.14
CA ASP A 259 -3.60 -18.82 -6.55
C ASP A 259 -3.96 -18.39 -5.12
N ARG A 260 -2.98 -17.88 -4.38
CA ARG A 260 -3.15 -17.46 -3.00
C ARG A 260 -3.00 -15.95 -2.89
N LYS A 261 -3.97 -15.33 -2.23
CA LYS A 261 -4.00 -13.89 -1.98
C LYS A 261 -3.93 -13.68 -0.47
N ILE A 262 -2.91 -12.98 -0.01
CA ILE A 262 -2.75 -12.61 1.40
C ILE A 262 -3.00 -11.12 1.50
N GLN A 263 -4.08 -10.76 2.18
CA GLN A 263 -4.43 -9.36 2.41
C GLN A 263 -3.73 -8.86 3.68
N ILE A 264 -2.94 -7.81 3.54
CA ILE A 264 -2.29 -7.12 4.64
C ILE A 264 -3.01 -5.80 4.83
N THR A 265 -3.62 -5.59 5.98
CA THR A 265 -4.34 -4.36 6.32
C THR A 265 -3.42 -3.39 7.07
N LEU A 266 -3.91 -2.19 7.39
CA LEU A 266 -3.24 -1.35 8.37
C LEU A 266 -3.34 -2.00 9.75
N PRO A 267 -2.35 -1.80 10.64
CA PRO A 267 -2.33 -2.43 11.95
C PRO A 267 -3.43 -1.89 12.86
N THR A 268 -4.02 -2.77 13.66
CA THR A 268 -4.98 -2.44 14.73
C THR A 268 -4.30 -1.66 15.86
N LEU A 269 -5.07 -1.12 16.80
CA LEU A 269 -4.52 -0.42 17.98
C LEU A 269 -3.51 -1.29 18.73
N GLU A 270 -3.87 -2.54 19.01
CA GLU A 270 -3.01 -3.49 19.73
C GLU A 270 -1.73 -3.80 18.94
N GLU A 271 -1.85 -4.05 17.65
CA GLU A 271 -0.69 -4.28 16.79
C GLU A 271 0.21 -3.04 16.72
N ARG A 272 -0.34 -1.82 16.71
CA ARG A 272 0.47 -0.60 16.76
C ARG A 272 1.19 -0.44 18.09
N GLU A 273 0.57 -0.81 19.23
CA GLU A 273 1.27 -0.87 20.51
C GLU A 273 2.49 -1.78 20.46
N ASP A 274 2.34 -2.96 19.87
CA ASP A 274 3.45 -3.92 19.75
C ASP A 274 4.53 -3.44 18.78
N ILE A 275 4.15 -2.77 17.70
CA ILE A 275 5.08 -2.13 16.76
C ILE A 275 5.87 -1.03 17.47
N PHE A 276 5.21 -0.16 18.27
CA PHE A 276 5.90 0.86 19.05
C PHE A 276 6.85 0.23 20.07
N LYS A 277 6.42 -0.78 20.84
CA LYS A 277 7.29 -1.49 21.79
C LYS A 277 8.53 -2.05 21.10
N TYR A 278 8.37 -2.63 19.93
CA TYR A 278 9.48 -3.19 19.16
C TYR A 278 10.48 -2.14 18.72
N TYR A 279 10.02 -1.01 18.17
CA TYR A 279 10.93 0.04 17.70
C TYR A 279 11.54 0.85 18.85
N LEU A 280 10.79 1.12 19.93
CA LEU A 280 11.29 1.74 21.15
C LEU A 280 12.36 0.87 21.83
N GLY A 281 12.19 -0.45 21.83
CA GLY A 281 13.19 -1.39 22.33
C GLY A 281 14.52 -1.38 21.57
N LYS A 282 14.59 -0.76 20.37
CA LYS A 282 15.83 -0.60 19.60
C LYS A 282 16.59 0.69 19.89
N ILE A 283 16.00 1.59 20.64
CA ILE A 283 16.59 2.88 21.03
C ILE A 283 16.62 3.01 22.56
N LYS A 284 17.33 3.98 23.07
CA LYS A 284 17.28 4.32 24.50
C LYS A 284 16.04 5.17 24.75
N SER A 285 15.03 4.60 25.36
CA SER A 285 13.76 5.24 25.70
C SER A 285 13.62 5.43 27.21
N GLY A 286 12.94 6.50 27.64
CA GLY A 286 12.59 6.74 29.04
C GLY A 286 11.40 5.88 29.50
N ASP A 287 11.20 5.83 30.82
CA ASP A 287 10.11 5.05 31.43
C ASP A 287 8.75 5.80 31.44
N ASP A 288 8.74 7.07 31.03
CA ASP A 288 7.56 7.95 30.98
C ASP A 288 6.66 7.70 29.75
N ILE A 289 7.05 6.80 28.86
CA ILE A 289 6.40 6.62 27.55
C ILE A 289 5.11 5.80 27.70
N ASN A 290 3.98 6.45 27.43
CA ASN A 290 2.70 5.77 27.33
C ASN A 290 2.47 5.27 25.89
N VAL A 291 2.83 4.00 25.65
CA VAL A 291 2.74 3.35 24.31
C VAL A 291 1.30 3.33 23.80
N ARG A 292 0.31 3.10 24.68
CA ARG A 292 -1.10 3.07 24.27
C ARG A 292 -1.58 4.43 23.76
N LYS A 293 -1.14 5.53 24.41
CA LYS A 293 -1.45 6.88 23.95
C LYS A 293 -0.82 7.18 22.59
N LEU A 294 0.42 6.73 22.35
CA LEU A 294 1.07 6.85 21.04
C LEU A 294 0.34 6.05 19.97
N ALA A 295 -0.05 4.82 20.27
CA ALA A 295 -0.78 3.96 19.35
C ALA A 295 -2.17 4.54 18.99
N SER A 296 -2.87 5.13 19.97
CA SER A 296 -4.15 5.83 19.73
C SER A 296 -3.97 7.04 18.81
N GLY A 297 -2.92 7.85 19.04
CA GLY A 297 -2.60 9.03 18.23
C GLY A 297 -2.05 8.71 16.83
N THR A 298 -1.79 7.44 16.49
CA THR A 298 -1.26 7.00 15.19
C THR A 298 -2.23 6.13 14.42
N LYS A 299 -3.53 6.42 14.51
CA LYS A 299 -4.58 5.74 13.75
C LYS A 299 -4.28 5.79 12.24
N PHE A 300 -4.53 4.70 11.56
CA PHE A 300 -4.27 4.53 10.11
C PHE A 300 -2.80 4.66 9.68
N LYS A 301 -1.84 4.63 10.62
CA LYS A 301 -0.42 4.64 10.30
C LYS A 301 0.10 3.24 10.03
N SER A 302 0.94 3.14 9.01
CA SER A 302 1.66 1.90 8.68
C SER A 302 2.84 1.69 9.64
N PRO A 303 3.34 0.44 9.78
CA PRO A 303 4.56 0.16 10.55
C PRO A 303 5.76 0.99 10.14
N ALA A 304 5.91 1.29 8.85
CA ALA A 304 7.01 2.14 8.36
C ALA A 304 6.87 3.60 8.82
N GLU A 305 5.64 4.12 8.91
CA GLU A 305 5.41 5.46 9.45
C GLU A 305 5.67 5.50 10.96
N ILE A 306 5.28 4.46 11.71
CA ILE A 306 5.58 4.32 13.14
C ILE A 306 7.09 4.23 13.37
N GLU A 307 7.79 3.43 12.59
CA GLU A 307 9.26 3.38 12.62
C GLU A 307 9.88 4.75 12.38
N ASN A 308 9.35 5.51 11.40
CA ASN A 308 9.81 6.85 11.09
C ASN A 308 9.58 7.83 12.26
N ILE A 309 8.44 7.74 12.95
CA ILE A 309 8.16 8.54 14.15
C ILE A 309 9.22 8.26 15.24
N VAL A 310 9.49 7.00 15.53
CA VAL A 310 10.49 6.61 16.55
C VAL A 310 11.90 7.07 16.17
N LYS A 311 12.27 6.95 14.89
CA LYS A 311 13.56 7.46 14.38
C LYS A 311 13.66 8.98 14.48
N GLU A 312 12.60 9.69 14.12
CA GLU A 312 12.57 11.16 14.21
C GLU A 312 12.64 11.64 15.67
N ALA A 313 11.97 10.95 16.61
CA ALA A 313 12.06 11.23 18.03
C ALA A 313 13.51 11.08 18.54
N ALA A 314 14.21 10.05 18.11
CA ALA A 314 15.64 9.87 18.45
C ALA A 314 16.51 11.00 17.90
N LEU A 315 16.20 11.53 16.71
CA LEU A 315 16.90 12.68 16.14
C LEU A 315 16.61 13.98 16.93
N ILE A 316 15.35 14.16 17.36
CA ILE A 316 14.95 15.31 18.20
C ILE A 316 15.67 15.27 19.54
N SER A 317 15.64 14.13 20.24
CA SER A 317 16.34 13.90 21.51
C SER A 317 17.83 14.18 21.39
N THR A 318 18.47 13.72 20.29
CA THR A 318 19.90 13.96 20.01
C THR A 318 20.18 15.45 19.81
N ARG A 319 19.35 16.20 19.09
CA ARG A 319 19.51 17.67 18.94
C ARG A 319 19.40 18.39 20.28
N ASN A 320 18.48 17.93 21.13
CA ASN A 320 18.24 18.50 22.47
C ASN A 320 19.29 18.02 23.49
N LYS A 321 20.30 17.23 23.05
CA LYS A 321 21.38 16.67 23.88
C LYS A 321 20.85 15.84 25.06
N LYS A 322 19.66 15.23 24.93
CA LYS A 322 19.11 14.29 25.90
C LYS A 322 19.83 12.93 25.78
N GLN A 323 19.81 12.13 26.83
CA GLN A 323 20.41 10.79 26.83
C GLN A 323 19.46 9.67 26.43
N PHE A 324 18.15 9.94 26.47
CA PHE A 324 17.07 9.03 26.12
C PHE A 324 15.93 9.82 25.47
N VAL A 325 15.10 9.10 24.74
CA VAL A 325 13.87 9.63 24.10
C VAL A 325 12.76 9.62 25.15
N ASP A 326 12.10 10.74 25.35
CA ASP A 326 10.94 10.89 26.24
C ASP A 326 9.62 11.04 25.45
N MET A 327 8.50 11.15 26.18
CA MET A 327 7.17 11.27 25.57
C MET A 327 7.01 12.57 24.79
N GLU A 328 7.69 13.64 25.19
CA GLU A 328 7.68 14.94 24.50
C GLU A 328 8.34 14.84 23.13
N ASP A 329 9.53 14.21 23.05
CA ASP A 329 10.24 14.00 21.78
C ASP A 329 9.41 13.17 20.81
N LEU A 330 8.66 12.15 21.29
CA LEU A 330 7.76 11.34 20.47
C LEU A 330 6.55 12.14 19.98
N SER A 331 5.98 12.99 20.83
CA SER A 331 4.88 13.88 20.42
C SER A 331 5.33 14.85 19.32
N LEU A 332 6.49 15.48 19.49
CA LEU A 332 7.08 16.36 18.47
C LEU A 332 7.40 15.63 17.17
N ALA A 333 7.88 14.38 17.27
CA ALA A 333 8.14 13.55 16.11
C ALA A 333 6.84 13.18 15.37
N MET A 334 5.78 12.84 16.09
CA MET A 334 4.46 12.60 15.51
C MET A 334 3.96 13.82 14.74
N ASP A 335 4.07 15.00 15.32
CA ASP A 335 3.70 16.25 14.65
C ASP A 335 4.52 16.46 13.37
N ARG A 336 5.82 16.26 13.46
CA ARG A 336 6.72 16.45 12.32
C ARG A 336 6.45 15.48 11.17
N VAL A 337 6.15 14.24 11.48
CA VAL A 337 5.83 13.20 10.49
C VAL A 337 4.44 13.41 9.89
N ASN A 338 3.45 13.81 10.70
CA ASN A 338 2.08 13.98 10.27
C ASN A 338 1.84 15.32 9.54
N LEU A 339 2.45 16.39 10.00
CA LEU A 339 2.14 17.76 9.62
C LEU A 339 3.31 18.46 8.88
N GLY A 340 4.49 17.81 8.88
CA GLY A 340 5.70 18.40 8.29
C GLY A 340 6.49 19.25 9.28
N LEU A 341 7.50 19.93 8.74
CA LEU A 341 8.34 20.83 9.51
C LEU A 341 7.57 22.10 9.87
N GLU A 342 7.94 22.67 11.02
CA GLU A 342 7.52 24.05 11.35
C GLU A 342 7.99 24.98 10.25
N THR A 343 7.06 25.76 9.73
CA THR A 343 7.39 26.78 8.71
C THR A 343 7.61 28.10 9.42
N SER A 344 8.68 28.79 9.08
CA SER A 344 8.98 30.12 9.63
C SER A 344 8.06 31.19 9.03
N ILE A 345 6.74 30.93 9.00
CA ILE A 345 5.78 31.94 8.56
C ILE A 345 5.62 32.94 9.70
N THR A 346 6.03 34.17 9.48
CA THR A 346 5.83 35.24 10.44
C THR A 346 4.43 35.80 10.27
N MET A 347 3.51 35.36 11.13
CA MET A 347 2.16 35.93 11.17
C MET A 347 2.18 37.33 11.79
N THR A 348 1.36 38.25 11.29
CA THR A 348 1.06 39.51 11.98
C THR A 348 0.32 39.22 13.29
N LYS A 349 0.26 40.19 14.18
CA LYS A 349 -0.49 40.01 15.47
C LYS A 349 -1.97 39.73 15.20
N GLU A 350 -2.54 40.38 14.20
CA GLU A 350 -3.93 40.23 13.79
C GLU A 350 -4.20 38.86 13.21
N GLU A 351 -3.31 38.37 12.32
CA GLU A 351 -3.42 37.01 11.77
C GLU A 351 -3.28 35.94 12.84
N LYS A 352 -2.36 36.12 13.80
CA LYS A 352 -2.16 35.18 14.90
C LYS A 352 -3.39 35.13 15.79
N GLU A 353 -3.98 36.29 16.09
CA GLU A 353 -5.21 36.38 16.89
C GLU A 353 -6.38 35.71 16.15
N MET A 354 -6.57 36.03 14.84
CA MET A 354 -7.63 35.43 14.03
C MET A 354 -7.48 33.90 13.96
N THR A 355 -6.26 33.39 13.76
CA THR A 355 -5.98 31.96 13.79
C THR A 355 -6.32 31.32 15.14
N ALA A 356 -6.00 31.99 16.25
CA ALA A 356 -6.32 31.48 17.58
C ALA A 356 -7.83 31.32 17.81
N TYR A 357 -8.64 32.28 17.37
CA TYR A 357 -10.11 32.16 17.48
C TYR A 357 -10.66 31.11 16.51
N HIS A 358 -10.07 30.98 15.33
CA HIS A 358 -10.40 29.94 14.36
C HIS A 358 -10.22 28.55 14.96
N GLU A 359 -9.02 28.28 15.49
CA GLU A 359 -8.70 26.98 16.11
C GLU A 359 -9.51 26.73 17.40
N ALA A 360 -9.78 27.79 18.18
CA ALA A 360 -10.68 27.69 19.34
C ALA A 360 -12.10 27.28 18.93
N GLY A 361 -12.60 27.79 17.80
CA GLY A 361 -13.89 27.38 17.24
C GLY A 361 -13.95 25.91 16.90
N HIS A 362 -12.90 25.37 16.24
CA HIS A 362 -12.78 23.95 16.00
C HIS A 362 -12.71 23.13 17.29
N ALA A 363 -11.90 23.56 18.26
CA ALA A 363 -11.75 22.87 19.54
C ALA A 363 -13.07 22.79 20.31
N VAL A 364 -13.84 23.87 20.38
CA VAL A 364 -15.16 23.87 21.04
C VAL A 364 -16.14 22.97 20.31
N ALA A 365 -16.14 23.00 18.97
CA ALA A 365 -17.01 22.12 18.18
C ALA A 365 -16.67 20.64 18.38
N VAL A 366 -15.38 20.26 18.42
CA VAL A 366 -14.96 18.88 18.74
C VAL A 366 -15.42 18.47 20.14
N TYR A 367 -15.16 19.31 21.12
CA TYR A 367 -15.41 18.94 22.52
C TYR A 367 -16.92 18.80 22.83
N LEU A 368 -17.75 19.71 22.32
CA LEU A 368 -19.17 19.78 22.68
C LEU A 368 -20.10 19.09 21.67
N LEU A 369 -19.73 19.03 20.38
CA LEU A 369 -20.62 18.55 19.33
C LEU A 369 -20.20 17.19 18.75
N HIS A 370 -18.92 16.79 18.89
CA HIS A 370 -18.49 15.50 18.38
C HIS A 370 -18.71 14.39 19.41
N PRO A 371 -19.48 13.32 19.10
CA PRO A 371 -19.86 12.31 20.09
C PRO A 371 -18.70 11.40 20.52
N THR A 372 -17.74 11.16 19.66
CA THR A 372 -16.69 10.15 19.87
C THR A 372 -15.26 10.69 19.88
N ASP A 373 -15.01 11.86 19.27
CA ASP A 373 -13.66 12.38 19.14
C ASP A 373 -13.22 13.16 20.37
N GLU A 374 -11.93 13.01 20.69
CA GLU A 374 -11.23 13.78 21.72
C GLU A 374 -10.15 14.64 21.09
N ILE A 375 -9.93 15.83 21.66
CA ILE A 375 -8.87 16.73 21.22
C ILE A 375 -7.56 16.18 21.76
N PHE A 376 -6.65 15.81 20.88
CA PHE A 376 -5.30 15.43 21.27
C PHE A 376 -4.44 16.66 21.53
N LYS A 377 -4.61 17.71 20.69
CA LYS A 377 -3.79 18.91 20.70
C LYS A 377 -4.46 20.04 19.91
N ALA A 378 -4.30 21.27 20.37
CA ALA A 378 -4.66 22.48 19.63
C ALA A 378 -3.44 23.41 19.53
N THR A 379 -3.13 23.94 18.35
CA THR A 379 -1.93 24.77 18.14
C THR A 379 -2.14 25.82 17.06
N ILE A 380 -1.48 26.98 17.25
CA ILE A 380 -1.36 28.06 16.27
C ILE A 380 0.06 28.16 15.69
N ARG A 381 0.89 27.12 15.87
CA ARG A 381 2.20 27.03 15.21
C ARG A 381 2.01 26.57 13.78
N SER A 382 2.53 27.35 12.85
CA SER A 382 2.36 27.04 11.44
C SER A 382 3.20 25.82 11.02
N ARG A 383 2.55 24.85 10.33
CA ARG A 383 3.18 23.62 9.80
C ARG A 383 2.57 23.25 8.46
N GLY A 384 3.39 22.82 7.50
CA GLY A 384 2.92 22.25 6.23
C GLY A 384 2.00 23.15 5.41
N GLY A 385 2.00 24.49 5.65
CA GLY A 385 1.13 25.46 4.99
C GLY A 385 -0.15 25.80 5.74
N ALA A 386 -0.47 25.10 6.84
CA ALA A 386 -1.52 25.51 7.77
C ALA A 386 -0.96 26.50 8.81
N LEU A 387 -1.74 27.50 9.20
CA LEU A 387 -1.37 28.50 10.20
C LEU A 387 -1.62 27.99 11.64
N GLY A 388 -2.57 27.09 11.81
CA GLY A 388 -2.90 26.39 13.03
C GLY A 388 -3.63 25.08 12.71
N PHE A 389 -3.94 24.28 13.73
CA PHE A 389 -4.78 23.10 13.61
C PHE A 389 -5.20 22.56 14.98
N VAL A 390 -6.36 21.91 15.00
CA VAL A 390 -6.82 21.09 16.12
C VAL A 390 -6.73 19.63 15.72
N TYR A 391 -5.85 18.88 16.39
CA TYR A 391 -5.73 17.45 16.18
C TYR A 391 -6.68 16.71 17.12
N HIS A 392 -7.64 16.00 16.54
CA HIS A 392 -8.61 15.21 17.28
C HIS A 392 -8.69 13.80 16.70
N THR A 393 -9.03 12.83 17.53
CA THR A 393 -9.15 11.43 17.15
C THR A 393 -10.29 10.79 17.91
N PRO A 394 -10.99 9.80 17.32
CA PRO A 394 -11.94 8.99 18.06
C PRO A 394 -11.27 8.28 19.24
N LYS A 395 -11.92 8.22 20.37
CA LYS A 395 -11.46 7.47 21.56
C LYS A 395 -11.28 5.99 21.26
N GLU A 396 -12.16 5.43 20.41
CA GLU A 396 -12.10 4.04 19.94
C GLU A 396 -11.92 3.99 18.41
N GLU A 397 -11.34 2.90 17.92
CA GLU A 397 -11.23 2.68 16.47
C GLU A 397 -12.58 2.31 15.89
N LEU A 398 -13.20 3.26 15.21
CA LEU A 398 -14.44 3.04 14.48
C LEU A 398 -14.12 2.72 13.02
N HIS A 399 -14.64 1.60 12.53
CA HIS A 399 -14.52 1.21 11.13
C HIS A 399 -15.67 1.76 10.27
N ASN A 400 -16.80 2.07 10.91
CA ASN A 400 -17.95 2.68 10.28
C ASN A 400 -18.36 3.94 11.03
N GLN A 401 -18.81 4.94 10.30
CA GLN A 401 -19.36 6.17 10.86
C GLN A 401 -20.87 6.20 10.66
N ASN A 402 -21.59 6.57 11.71
CA ASN A 402 -23.03 6.80 11.63
C ASN A 402 -23.32 8.24 11.18
N ARG A 403 -24.60 8.50 10.91
CA ARG A 403 -25.08 9.82 10.46
C ARG A 403 -24.70 10.94 11.44
N GLU A 404 -24.79 10.70 12.75
CA GLU A 404 -24.49 11.70 13.78
C GLU A 404 -23.02 12.07 13.79
N GLN A 405 -22.12 11.09 13.65
CA GLN A 405 -20.67 11.32 13.57
C GLN A 405 -20.29 12.09 12.31
N MET A 406 -20.93 11.80 11.17
CA MET A 406 -20.69 12.56 9.94
C MET A 406 -21.19 14.00 10.04
N LEU A 407 -22.37 14.23 10.64
CA LEU A 407 -22.85 15.58 10.91
C LEU A 407 -21.91 16.33 11.87
N ALA A 408 -21.40 15.63 12.89
CA ALA A 408 -20.43 16.21 13.83
C ALA A 408 -19.12 16.61 13.12
N ALA A 409 -18.60 15.78 12.20
CA ALA A 409 -17.42 16.12 11.41
C ALA A 409 -17.64 17.38 10.55
N ILE A 410 -18.83 17.56 9.98
CA ILE A 410 -19.20 18.78 9.26
C ILE A 410 -19.23 19.98 10.25
N MET A 411 -19.85 19.81 11.41
CA MET A 411 -19.90 20.87 12.43
C MET A 411 -18.51 21.28 12.93
N VAL A 412 -17.63 20.33 13.15
CA VAL A 412 -16.23 20.60 13.51
C VAL A 412 -15.55 21.43 12.43
N SER A 413 -15.67 21.02 11.16
CA SER A 413 -15.07 21.78 10.05
C SER A 413 -15.62 23.21 9.91
N LEU A 414 -16.87 23.44 10.31
CA LEU A 414 -17.48 24.78 10.27
C LEU A 414 -17.14 25.63 11.50
N GLY A 415 -16.50 25.05 12.54
CA GLY A 415 -16.19 25.70 13.80
C GLY A 415 -15.34 26.95 13.66
N GLY A 416 -14.25 26.87 12.89
CA GLY A 416 -13.35 27.99 12.65
C GLY A 416 -14.04 29.16 11.92
N TYR A 417 -14.79 28.85 10.85
CA TYR A 417 -15.58 29.87 10.13
C TYR A 417 -16.58 30.58 11.06
N ALA A 418 -17.32 29.83 11.87
CA ALA A 418 -18.32 30.40 12.76
C ALA A 418 -17.66 31.29 13.86
N ALA A 419 -16.53 30.87 14.41
CA ALA A 419 -15.80 31.66 15.40
C ALA A 419 -15.27 32.99 14.81
N GLU A 420 -14.66 32.97 13.62
CA GLU A 420 -14.23 34.19 12.91
C GLU A 420 -15.43 35.14 12.67
N LYS A 421 -16.54 34.59 12.20
CA LYS A 421 -17.74 35.36 11.88
C LYS A 421 -18.37 36.03 13.13
N ILE A 422 -18.41 35.33 14.26
CA ILE A 422 -18.93 35.85 15.53
C ILE A 422 -17.98 36.96 16.08
N LYS A 423 -16.65 36.71 16.05
CA LYS A 423 -15.67 37.65 16.63
C LYS A 423 -15.49 38.90 15.79
N TYR A 424 -15.30 38.75 14.48
CA TYR A 424 -14.85 39.82 13.60
C TYR A 424 -15.92 40.29 12.59
N GLY A 425 -17.06 39.63 12.50
CA GLY A 425 -18.09 39.89 11.46
C GLY A 425 -17.66 39.56 10.03
N THR A 426 -16.40 39.14 9.84
CA THR A 426 -15.81 38.73 8.58
C THR A 426 -15.08 37.42 8.73
N THR A 427 -14.52 36.88 7.64
CA THR A 427 -13.80 35.62 7.63
C THR A 427 -12.54 35.71 6.77
N SER A 428 -11.56 34.84 7.06
CA SER A 428 -10.31 34.74 6.31
C SER A 428 -10.39 33.72 5.15
N THR A 429 -9.38 33.66 4.31
CA THR A 429 -9.23 32.63 3.28
C THR A 429 -8.86 31.25 3.88
N GLY A 430 -8.47 31.20 5.15
CA GLY A 430 -8.11 29.97 5.88
C GLY A 430 -9.23 28.94 5.93
N VAL A 431 -10.50 29.39 5.89
CA VAL A 431 -11.69 28.50 5.93
C VAL A 431 -11.85 27.61 4.71
N SER A 432 -11.05 27.80 3.65
CA SER A 432 -11.28 27.13 2.36
C SER A 432 -11.06 25.60 2.44
N SER A 433 -10.10 25.14 3.24
CA SER A 433 -9.87 23.71 3.49
C SER A 433 -11.03 23.07 4.23
N ASP A 434 -11.55 23.76 5.23
CA ASP A 434 -12.63 23.29 6.09
C ASP A 434 -13.95 23.19 5.32
N PHE A 435 -14.25 24.18 4.51
CA PHE A 435 -15.40 24.12 3.60
C PHE A 435 -15.30 22.98 2.60
N ARG A 436 -14.09 22.71 2.05
CA ARG A 436 -13.89 21.59 1.14
C ARG A 436 -14.16 20.26 1.85
N HIS A 437 -13.66 20.11 3.07
CA HIS A 437 -13.89 18.90 3.87
C HIS A 437 -15.36 18.76 4.24
N ALA A 438 -15.98 19.79 4.81
CA ALA A 438 -17.39 19.79 5.18
C ALA A 438 -18.29 19.45 3.98
N MET A 439 -18.07 20.08 2.83
CA MET A 439 -18.81 19.84 1.61
C MET A 439 -18.62 18.40 1.09
N ALA A 440 -17.41 17.86 1.15
CA ALA A 440 -17.13 16.48 0.74
C ALA A 440 -17.87 15.47 1.62
N VAL A 441 -17.90 15.68 2.93
CA VAL A 441 -18.64 14.83 3.88
C VAL A 441 -20.14 14.94 3.62
N ALA A 442 -20.70 16.14 3.53
CA ALA A 442 -22.12 16.36 3.27
C ALA A 442 -22.56 15.76 1.92
N ASN A 443 -21.74 15.93 0.88
CA ASN A 443 -21.97 15.31 -0.42
C ASN A 443 -22.00 13.78 -0.30
N SER A 444 -21.01 13.18 0.39
CA SER A 444 -20.98 11.72 0.57
C SER A 444 -22.18 11.20 1.35
N MET A 445 -22.68 11.93 2.34
CA MET A 445 -23.89 11.56 3.09
C MET A 445 -25.11 11.41 2.18
N VAL A 446 -25.29 12.37 1.26
CA VAL A 446 -26.47 12.41 0.36
C VAL A 446 -26.28 11.51 -0.85
N TRP A 447 -25.12 11.61 -1.52
CA TRP A 447 -24.89 10.98 -2.83
C TRP A 447 -24.46 9.51 -2.74
N ASN A 448 -23.74 9.11 -1.66
CA ASN A 448 -23.20 7.76 -1.55
C ASN A 448 -23.93 6.91 -0.52
N PHE A 449 -24.31 7.50 0.62
CA PHE A 449 -24.73 6.72 1.78
C PHE A 449 -26.23 6.76 2.07
N GLY A 450 -27.00 7.57 1.33
CA GLY A 450 -28.43 7.72 1.57
C GLY A 450 -28.76 8.24 2.97
N MET A 451 -27.85 9.05 3.56
CA MET A 451 -28.01 9.61 4.91
C MET A 451 -28.68 10.99 4.92
N GLY A 452 -29.33 11.35 3.83
CA GLY A 452 -30.14 12.56 3.72
C GLY A 452 -31.43 12.51 4.53
N THR A 453 -32.30 13.53 4.35
CA THR A 453 -33.60 13.66 5.02
C THR A 453 -34.79 13.51 4.07
N ARG A 454 -34.54 13.61 2.76
CA ARG A 454 -35.59 13.56 1.72
C ARG A 454 -35.93 12.15 1.24
N GLY A 455 -35.31 11.11 1.83
CA GLY A 455 -35.62 9.71 1.53
C GLY A 455 -34.96 9.15 0.27
N PHE A 456 -33.92 9.81 -0.27
CA PHE A 456 -33.13 9.24 -1.34
C PHE A 456 -32.25 8.10 -0.78
N VAL A 457 -32.43 6.89 -1.34
CA VAL A 457 -31.70 5.69 -0.92
C VAL A 457 -30.90 5.14 -2.11
N GLY A 458 -29.59 5.11 -2.00
CA GLY A 458 -28.71 4.56 -3.03
C GLY A 458 -27.38 5.29 -3.14
N ASP A 459 -26.47 4.69 -3.92
CA ASP A 459 -25.24 5.32 -4.35
C ASP A 459 -25.44 5.96 -5.73
N PHE A 460 -25.70 7.25 -5.74
CA PHE A 460 -25.94 8.00 -6.98
C PHE A 460 -24.65 8.27 -7.75
N THR A 461 -23.49 8.09 -7.15
CA THR A 461 -22.20 8.21 -7.86
C THR A 461 -21.92 7.03 -8.79
N ALA A 462 -22.62 5.89 -8.59
CA ALA A 462 -22.57 4.74 -9.49
C ALA A 462 -23.29 5.01 -10.83
N ILE A 463 -24.14 6.04 -10.91
CA ILE A 463 -24.81 6.45 -12.13
C ILE A 463 -23.91 7.43 -12.90
N PRO A 464 -23.59 7.18 -14.20
CA PRO A 464 -22.84 8.14 -14.99
C PRO A 464 -23.52 9.52 -14.96
N LYS A 465 -22.72 10.57 -14.76
CA LYS A 465 -23.24 11.94 -14.59
C LYS A 465 -24.14 12.39 -15.76
N ASP A 466 -23.86 11.92 -16.97
CA ASP A 466 -24.62 12.27 -18.17
C ASP A 466 -25.98 11.54 -18.25
N CYS A 467 -26.12 10.43 -17.52
CA CYS A 467 -27.37 9.65 -17.46
C CYS A 467 -28.32 10.13 -16.35
N MET A 468 -27.88 11.02 -15.47
CA MET A 468 -28.66 11.51 -14.34
C MET A 468 -29.47 12.75 -14.74
N SER A 469 -30.79 12.77 -14.43
CA SER A 469 -31.65 13.93 -14.73
C SER A 469 -31.18 15.18 -13.98
N SER A 470 -31.34 16.36 -14.62
CA SER A 470 -31.01 17.65 -13.99
C SER A 470 -31.79 17.88 -12.70
N LYS A 471 -33.07 17.46 -12.66
CA LYS A 471 -33.93 17.60 -11.49
C LYS A 471 -33.38 16.79 -10.29
N LEU A 472 -32.96 15.55 -10.51
CA LEU A 472 -32.39 14.72 -9.45
C LEU A 472 -31.08 15.32 -8.91
N LYS A 473 -30.22 15.83 -9.80
CA LYS A 473 -28.99 16.52 -9.38
C LYS A 473 -29.28 17.75 -8.53
N GLU A 474 -30.28 18.54 -8.91
CA GLU A 474 -30.70 19.73 -8.19
C GLU A 474 -31.26 19.37 -6.79
N GLU A 475 -32.07 18.33 -6.69
CA GLU A 475 -32.62 17.85 -5.43
C GLU A 475 -31.52 17.35 -4.48
N LEU A 476 -30.57 16.54 -4.97
CA LEU A 476 -29.43 16.06 -4.18
C LEU A 476 -28.50 17.20 -3.72
N ASN A 477 -28.23 18.18 -4.60
CA ASN A 477 -27.44 19.35 -4.24
C ASN A 477 -28.17 20.23 -3.20
N THR A 478 -29.48 20.41 -3.35
CA THR A 478 -30.29 21.17 -2.40
C THR A 478 -30.23 20.53 -1.02
N GLU A 479 -30.38 19.21 -0.94
CA GLU A 479 -30.29 18.50 0.32
C GLU A 479 -28.88 18.58 0.95
N THR A 480 -27.82 18.50 0.13
CA THR A 480 -26.44 18.70 0.58
C THR A 480 -26.27 20.08 1.22
N MET A 481 -26.80 21.13 0.60
CA MET A 481 -26.74 22.50 1.15
C MET A 481 -27.61 22.66 2.40
N GLU A 482 -28.75 21.99 2.51
CA GLU A 482 -29.60 21.97 3.70
C GLU A 482 -28.85 21.37 4.90
N ILE A 483 -28.12 20.27 4.70
CA ILE A 483 -27.26 19.68 5.74
C ILE A 483 -26.20 20.68 6.20
N MET A 484 -25.50 21.32 5.24
CA MET A 484 -24.47 22.31 5.55
C MET A 484 -25.02 23.48 6.38
N ASN A 485 -26.16 24.05 5.97
CA ASN A 485 -26.81 25.16 6.67
C ASN A 485 -27.32 24.74 8.07
N THR A 486 -27.88 23.55 8.18
CA THR A 486 -28.34 23.01 9.49
C THR A 486 -27.17 22.83 10.45
N CYS A 487 -26.05 22.30 9.98
CA CYS A 487 -24.82 22.15 10.77
C CYS A 487 -24.26 23.53 11.18
N LEU A 488 -24.21 24.49 10.24
CA LEU A 488 -23.71 25.83 10.52
C LEU A 488 -24.56 26.54 11.61
N ASN A 489 -25.89 26.44 11.53
CA ASN A 489 -26.78 27.03 12.53
C ASN A 489 -26.52 26.44 13.93
N LYS A 490 -26.38 25.12 14.03
CA LYS A 490 -26.05 24.45 15.30
C LYS A 490 -24.70 24.89 15.86
N VAL A 491 -23.70 25.04 15.00
CA VAL A 491 -22.36 25.53 15.42
C VAL A 491 -22.47 26.97 15.92
N ASN A 492 -23.14 27.84 15.19
CA ASN A 492 -23.34 29.24 15.60
C ASN A 492 -24.07 29.33 16.96
N GLU A 493 -25.13 28.57 17.18
CA GLU A 493 -25.83 28.49 18.45
C GLU A 493 -24.91 28.03 19.60
N CYS A 494 -24.14 26.96 19.34
CA CYS A 494 -23.21 26.40 20.32
C CYS A 494 -22.10 27.41 20.69
N LEU A 495 -21.42 27.97 19.68
CA LEU A 495 -20.32 28.90 19.93
C LEU A 495 -20.80 30.20 20.56
N THR A 496 -21.96 30.73 20.18
CA THR A 496 -22.54 31.93 20.79
C THR A 496 -22.86 31.69 22.26
N LYS A 497 -23.45 30.55 22.60
CA LYS A 497 -23.77 30.17 23.97
C LYS A 497 -22.53 29.97 24.85
N GLU A 498 -21.51 29.34 24.30
CA GLU A 498 -20.29 28.96 25.02
C GLU A 498 -19.09 29.87 24.65
N TRP A 499 -19.35 31.13 24.27
CA TRP A 499 -18.33 32.06 23.78
C TRP A 499 -17.20 32.30 24.76
N ALA A 500 -17.49 32.28 26.07
CA ALA A 500 -16.47 32.43 27.13
C ALA A 500 -15.40 31.33 27.06
N ILE A 501 -15.75 30.10 26.65
CA ILE A 501 -14.80 29.01 26.45
C ILE A 501 -13.93 29.26 25.20
N VAL A 502 -14.53 29.75 24.12
CA VAL A 502 -13.80 30.13 22.89
C VAL A 502 -12.76 31.20 23.21
N GLU A 503 -13.16 32.23 24.00
CA GLU A 503 -12.28 33.31 24.40
C GLU A 503 -11.10 32.80 25.23
N ASP A 504 -11.37 32.01 26.31
CA ASP A 504 -10.33 31.46 27.18
C ASP A 504 -9.35 30.55 26.38
N LEU A 505 -9.86 29.70 25.49
CA LEU A 505 -9.01 28.84 24.61
C LEU A 505 -8.13 29.68 23.68
N ALA A 506 -8.71 30.70 23.02
CA ALA A 506 -7.96 31.54 22.10
C ALA A 506 -6.86 32.32 22.85
N GLN A 507 -7.17 32.86 24.02
CA GLN A 507 -6.19 33.61 24.85
C GLN A 507 -5.06 32.70 25.36
N GLU A 508 -5.37 31.46 25.78
CA GLU A 508 -4.32 30.52 26.19
C GLU A 508 -3.47 30.05 25.03
N MET A 509 -4.06 29.85 23.82
CA MET A 509 -3.28 29.55 22.59
C MET A 509 -2.39 30.73 22.19
N LEU A 510 -2.84 31.97 22.35
CA LEU A 510 -1.99 33.15 22.08
C LEU A 510 -0.79 33.26 23.03
N LYS A 511 -0.92 32.78 24.27
CA LYS A 511 0.17 32.78 25.27
C LYS A 511 1.14 31.64 25.08
N LYS A 512 0.64 30.40 24.85
CA LYS A 512 1.44 29.17 24.87
C LYS A 512 1.75 28.66 23.46
N GLU A 513 1.03 29.15 22.44
CA GLU A 513 1.04 28.72 21.02
C GLU A 513 0.54 27.29 20.81
N GLU A 514 0.49 26.47 21.84
CA GLU A 514 0.10 25.07 21.81
C GLU A 514 -0.55 24.67 23.13
N LEU A 515 -1.66 23.92 23.04
CA LEU A 515 -2.38 23.37 24.18
C LEU A 515 -2.49 21.85 24.03
N THR A 516 -2.15 21.15 25.10
CA THR A 516 -2.35 19.70 25.22
C THR A 516 -3.79 19.37 25.60
N TYR A 517 -4.19 18.09 25.45
CA TYR A 517 -5.51 17.62 25.91
C TYR A 517 -5.84 18.04 27.34
N ALA A 518 -4.89 17.87 28.28
CA ALA A 518 -5.12 18.20 29.69
C ALA A 518 -5.38 19.68 29.91
N GLU A 519 -4.70 20.56 29.19
CA GLU A 519 -4.90 22.01 29.29
C GLU A 519 -6.23 22.44 28.66
N VAL A 520 -6.59 21.85 27.52
CA VAL A 520 -7.90 22.08 26.91
C VAL A 520 -9.02 21.63 27.85
N ASP A 521 -8.93 20.40 28.37
CA ASP A 521 -9.93 19.86 29.31
C ASP A 521 -10.08 20.71 30.58
N GLN A 522 -8.99 21.19 31.17
CA GLN A 522 -9.03 22.10 32.30
C GLN A 522 -9.83 23.39 32.04
N ILE A 523 -9.73 23.95 30.83
CA ILE A 523 -10.51 25.13 30.45
C ILE A 523 -12.00 24.78 30.40
N PHE A 524 -12.38 23.65 29.82
CA PHE A 524 -13.77 23.21 29.78
C PHE A 524 -14.32 22.94 31.19
N VAL A 525 -13.55 22.26 32.04
CA VAL A 525 -13.93 21.99 33.45
C VAL A 525 -14.12 23.28 34.22
N LYS A 526 -13.27 24.30 34.05
CA LYS A 526 -13.42 25.64 34.65
C LYS A 526 -14.79 26.26 34.34
N HIS A 527 -15.33 25.99 33.15
CA HIS A 527 -16.66 26.46 32.72
C HIS A 527 -17.79 25.46 33.03
N GLY A 528 -17.55 24.47 33.90
CA GLY A 528 -18.54 23.47 34.30
C GLY A 528 -18.92 22.47 33.21
N LYS A 529 -18.08 22.33 32.18
CA LYS A 529 -18.24 21.33 31.11
C LYS A 529 -17.24 20.22 31.36
N SER A 530 -17.72 19.01 31.46
CA SER A 530 -16.87 17.83 31.53
C SER A 530 -17.37 16.82 30.49
N LYS A 531 -16.48 16.34 29.67
CA LYS A 531 -16.76 15.22 28.76
C LYS A 531 -16.60 13.90 29.52
N VAL A 532 -17.18 13.81 30.74
CA VAL A 532 -17.21 12.59 31.54
C VAL A 532 -18.22 11.62 30.87
N ILE A 533 -17.77 10.90 29.88
CA ILE A 533 -18.33 9.58 29.63
C ILE A 533 -17.74 8.71 30.75
N SER A 534 -18.58 8.38 31.74
CA SER A 534 -18.14 7.71 32.94
C SER A 534 -17.46 6.38 32.61
N ASP A 535 -16.25 6.17 33.09
CA ASP A 535 -15.60 4.84 33.11
C ASP A 535 -16.51 3.77 33.75
N LYS A 536 -17.53 4.17 34.46
CA LYS A 536 -18.56 3.30 35.07
C LYS A 536 -19.53 2.68 34.04
N GLU A 537 -19.91 3.40 32.97
CA GLU A 537 -20.74 2.81 31.91
C GLU A 537 -19.92 1.87 31.03
N TYR A 538 -18.63 2.16 30.83
CA TYR A 538 -17.74 1.30 30.07
C TYR A 538 -17.47 -0.05 30.76
N ILE A 539 -17.31 -0.04 32.08
CA ILE A 539 -17.14 -1.25 32.88
C ILE A 539 -18.44 -2.09 32.85
N SER A 540 -19.63 -1.46 32.92
CA SER A 540 -20.91 -2.16 32.86
C SER A 540 -21.21 -2.78 31.49
N ILE A 541 -20.80 -2.12 30.37
CA ILE A 541 -20.96 -2.64 29.01
C ILE A 541 -19.95 -3.78 28.75
N LYS A 542 -18.73 -3.67 29.26
CA LYS A 542 -17.72 -4.70 29.14
C LYS A 542 -18.08 -5.94 29.95
N ASP A 543 -18.58 -5.77 31.17
CA ASP A 543 -19.06 -6.85 32.02
C ASP A 543 -20.31 -7.55 31.43
N SER A 544 -21.19 -6.82 30.75
CA SER A 544 -22.33 -7.42 30.04
C SER A 544 -21.90 -8.16 28.77
N SER A 545 -20.95 -7.62 27.98
CA SER A 545 -20.44 -8.30 26.79
C SER A 545 -19.57 -9.52 27.10
N ASP A 546 -18.83 -9.51 28.19
CA ASP A 546 -18.05 -10.68 28.64
C ASP A 546 -18.94 -11.74 29.31
N LYS A 547 -20.07 -11.37 29.91
CA LYS A 547 -21.11 -12.31 30.36
C LYS A 547 -21.84 -12.95 29.18
N GLU A 548 -22.25 -12.19 28.17
CA GLU A 548 -22.85 -12.78 26.95
C GLU A 548 -21.88 -13.69 26.19
N LYS A 549 -20.57 -13.37 26.15
CA LYS A 549 -19.55 -14.25 25.56
C LYS A 549 -19.29 -15.50 26.39
N SER A 550 -19.41 -15.45 27.72
CA SER A 550 -19.28 -16.60 28.60
C SER A 550 -20.54 -17.48 28.57
N GLU A 551 -21.72 -16.92 28.48
CA GLU A 551 -22.99 -17.65 28.32
C GLU A 551 -23.10 -18.30 26.95
N ASN A 552 -22.72 -17.64 25.85
CA ASN A 552 -22.65 -18.23 24.52
C ASN A 552 -21.59 -19.35 24.42
N LYS A 553 -20.47 -19.25 25.15
CA LYS A 553 -19.50 -20.38 25.23
C LYS A 553 -20.03 -21.56 26.04
N ALA A 554 -20.83 -21.31 27.07
CA ALA A 554 -21.47 -22.37 27.87
C ALA A 554 -22.60 -23.08 27.11
N GLU A 555 -23.35 -22.35 26.27
CA GLU A 555 -24.37 -22.93 25.41
C GLU A 555 -23.82 -23.75 24.23
N ILE A 556 -22.65 -23.38 23.69
CA ILE A 556 -21.99 -24.12 22.60
C ILE A 556 -21.33 -25.45 23.14
N GLN A 557 -20.98 -25.52 24.42
CA GLN A 557 -20.41 -26.72 25.01
C GLN A 557 -21.46 -27.77 25.44
N LYS A 558 -22.71 -27.39 25.71
CA LYS A 558 -23.79 -28.33 26.06
C LYS A 558 -24.10 -29.40 24.99
N PRO A 559 -24.08 -29.16 23.67
CA PRO A 559 -24.34 -30.19 22.69
C PRO A 559 -23.25 -31.27 22.57
N GLU A 560 -22.01 -30.98 22.99
CA GLU A 560 -20.92 -31.99 22.93
C GLU A 560 -20.90 -32.94 24.15
N GLU A 561 -21.32 -32.45 25.31
CA GLU A 561 -21.45 -33.32 26.51
C GLU A 561 -22.64 -34.27 26.38
N ILE A 562 -23.77 -33.80 25.85
CA ILE A 562 -24.95 -34.65 25.59
C ILE A 562 -24.63 -35.77 24.60
N LYS A 563 -23.87 -35.47 23.53
CA LYS A 563 -23.44 -36.49 22.56
C LYS A 563 -22.45 -37.50 23.12
N LYS A 564 -21.65 -37.11 24.10
CA LYS A 564 -20.71 -38.06 24.79
C LYS A 564 -21.42 -38.95 25.81
N GLU A 565 -22.48 -38.46 26.43
CA GLU A 565 -23.32 -39.28 27.32
C GLU A 565 -24.17 -40.28 26.52
N GLU A 566 -24.81 -39.88 25.44
CA GLU A 566 -25.57 -40.78 24.56
C GLU A 566 -24.67 -41.83 23.87
N GLN A 567 -23.40 -41.54 23.60
CA GLN A 567 -22.46 -42.57 23.11
C GLN A 567 -22.06 -43.59 24.18
N LYS A 568 -21.88 -43.14 25.42
CA LYS A 568 -21.57 -44.05 26.55
C LYS A 568 -22.75 -44.94 26.91
N GLU A 569 -23.98 -44.46 26.84
CA GLU A 569 -25.18 -45.27 27.04
C GLU A 569 -25.37 -46.35 25.95
N LYS A 570 -25.07 -46.01 24.69
CA LYS A 570 -25.12 -46.98 23.58
C LYS A 570 -24.03 -48.06 23.66
N GLU A 571 -22.84 -47.71 24.13
CA GLU A 571 -21.76 -48.67 24.34
C GLU A 571 -22.05 -49.63 25.54
N ALA A 572 -22.66 -49.11 26.61
CA ALA A 572 -23.08 -49.91 27.76
C ALA A 572 -24.20 -50.91 27.42
N THR A 573 -25.20 -50.49 26.62
CA THR A 573 -26.28 -51.39 26.16
C THR A 573 -25.77 -52.50 25.23
N THR A 574 -24.74 -52.20 24.41
CA THR A 574 -24.16 -53.17 23.47
C THR A 574 -23.26 -54.20 24.19
N GLU A 575 -22.69 -53.85 25.35
CA GLU A 575 -21.94 -54.79 26.21
C GLU A 575 -22.86 -55.70 27.05
N GLU A 576 -24.05 -55.28 27.46
CA GLU A 576 -25.02 -56.08 28.13
C GLU A 576 -25.68 -57.10 27.21
N GLU A 577 -25.98 -56.77 25.95
CA GLU A 577 -26.50 -57.70 24.93
C GLU A 577 -25.47 -58.82 24.55
N LYS A 578 -24.17 -58.56 24.62
CA LYS A 578 -23.12 -59.53 24.35
C LYS A 578 -22.80 -60.50 25.53
N LYS A 579 -23.42 -60.30 26.68
CA LYS A 579 -23.29 -61.22 27.87
C LYS A 579 -24.50 -62.14 28.07
N GLN A 580 -25.54 -62.02 27.19
CA GLN A 580 -26.73 -62.87 27.24
C GLN A 580 -26.84 -63.91 26.10
N ASP A 581 -25.87 -63.91 25.13
CA ASP A 581 -25.64 -65.02 24.21
C ASP A 581 -24.33 -65.72 24.62
#